data_d1c23e41f99f72e14f6b6632e6438d92
#
_entry.id   d1c23e41f99f72e14f6b6632e6438d92
#
_cell.length_a   1.000
_cell.length_b   1.000
_cell.length_c   1.000
_cell.angle_alpha   90.00
_cell.angle_beta   90.00
_cell.angle_gamma   90.00
#
_symmetry.space_group_name_H-M   'P 1'
#
loop_
_entity.id
_entity.type
_entity.pdbx_description
1 polymer ?
#
loop_
_entity_poly.entity_id
_entity_poly.type
_entity_poly.pdbx_seq_one_letter_code
_entity_poly.pdbx_strand_id
1 'polypeptide(L)'
;DSHHEIPRDPRTLTRILREDAAPYEWLGDQVIASVMPAHVIYPKVDSKPAGFSEKWIQEILRTKLSYDGVVFSDDLTMEGASVAGDILARAKAALGAGCDMALVCNRPDLADDLLGRLQHKADPVSAARIERLMPKNKPLRWKALQASLAYRQALKSVRELNERP
;
A
#
# COMPACT_ATOMS: atom_id res chain seq x y z
N ASP A 1 1.21 -9.22 -14.92
CA ASP A 1 1.60 -7.87 -14.50
C ASP A 1 0.34 -6.99 -14.40
N SER A 2 0.05 -6.48 -13.19
CA SER A 2 -1.17 -5.71 -12.91
C SER A 2 -1.25 -4.34 -13.61
N HIS A 3 -0.17 -3.88 -14.23
CA HIS A 3 -0.20 -2.69 -15.09
C HIS A 3 -0.91 -2.95 -16.43
N HIS A 4 -0.93 -4.20 -16.90
CA HIS A 4 -1.41 -4.56 -18.24
C HIS A 4 -2.57 -5.55 -18.24
N GLU A 5 -2.81 -6.25 -17.14
CA GLU A 5 -3.84 -7.28 -17.03
C GLU A 5 -4.30 -7.43 -15.57
N ILE A 6 -5.33 -8.24 -15.35
CA ILE A 6 -5.81 -8.58 -14.00
C ILE A 6 -5.19 -9.93 -13.61
N PRO A 7 -4.07 -9.94 -12.86
CA PRO A 7 -3.37 -11.17 -12.54
C PRO A 7 -4.17 -12.03 -11.55
N ARG A 8 -4.01 -13.35 -11.67
CA ARG A 8 -4.67 -14.34 -10.81
C ARG A 8 -3.67 -15.32 -10.24
N ASP A 9 -3.73 -15.52 -8.92
CA ASP A 9 -2.92 -16.51 -8.22
C ASP A 9 -3.83 -17.63 -7.68
N PRO A 10 -3.76 -18.87 -8.22
CA PRO A 10 -4.64 -19.96 -7.84
C PRO A 10 -4.24 -20.68 -6.55
N ARG A 11 -3.20 -20.23 -5.85
CA ARG A 11 -2.74 -20.84 -4.60
C ARG A 11 -3.78 -20.73 -3.49
N THR A 12 -3.70 -21.61 -2.52
CA THR A 12 -4.56 -21.57 -1.33
C THR A 12 -4.07 -20.53 -0.33
N LEU A 13 -4.98 -19.99 0.50
CA LEU A 13 -4.62 -19.08 1.58
C LEU A 13 -3.52 -19.62 2.48
N THR A 14 -3.61 -20.90 2.87
CA THR A 14 -2.60 -21.57 3.71
C THR A 14 -1.21 -21.51 3.09
N ARG A 15 -1.12 -21.72 1.76
CA ARG A 15 0.17 -21.66 1.06
C ARG A 15 0.70 -20.22 1.01
N ILE A 16 -0.14 -19.24 0.67
CA ILE A 16 0.23 -17.82 0.61
C ILE A 16 0.72 -17.34 1.99
N LEU A 17 0.00 -17.66 3.06
CA LEU A 17 0.38 -17.26 4.42
C LEU A 17 1.72 -17.87 4.86
N ARG A 18 1.99 -19.11 4.48
CA ARG A 18 3.24 -19.79 4.85
C ARG A 18 4.45 -19.31 4.04
N GLU A 19 4.24 -18.94 2.78
CA GLU A 19 5.31 -18.59 1.84
C GLU A 19 5.47 -17.07 1.73
N ASP A 20 4.51 -16.39 1.09
CA ASP A 20 4.67 -14.98 0.69
C ASP A 20 4.30 -14.00 1.81
N ALA A 21 3.33 -14.36 2.65
CA ALA A 21 2.86 -13.48 3.72
C ALA A 21 3.60 -13.70 5.07
N ALA A 22 4.43 -14.73 5.18
CA ALA A 22 5.20 -15.00 6.40
C ALA A 22 6.06 -13.80 6.87
N PRO A 23 6.73 -13.02 5.99
CA PRO A 23 7.47 -11.84 6.41
C PRO A 23 6.63 -10.78 7.14
N TYR A 24 5.36 -10.64 6.79
CA TYR A 24 4.45 -9.68 7.44
C TYR A 24 4.10 -10.11 8.88
N GLU A 25 4.00 -11.43 9.13
CA GLU A 25 3.83 -11.98 10.48
C GLU A 25 5.08 -11.76 11.34
N TRP A 26 6.27 -12.00 10.80
CA TRP A 26 7.52 -11.84 11.55
C TRP A 26 7.87 -10.39 11.88
N LEU A 27 7.63 -9.48 10.94
CA LEU A 27 8.00 -8.07 11.10
C LEU A 27 6.94 -7.29 11.89
N GLY A 28 5.65 -7.62 11.68
CA GLY A 28 4.55 -6.93 12.33
C GLY A 28 4.49 -5.42 12.06
N ASP A 29 3.59 -4.74 12.70
CA ASP A 29 3.39 -3.29 12.58
C ASP A 29 4.48 -2.44 13.24
N GLN A 30 5.30 -3.03 14.10
CA GLN A 30 6.43 -2.35 14.74
C GLN A 30 7.54 -2.00 13.74
N VAL A 31 7.65 -2.75 12.65
CA VAL A 31 8.68 -2.59 11.61
C VAL A 31 8.07 -2.10 10.30
N ILE A 32 6.90 -2.64 9.92
CA ILE A 32 6.21 -2.28 8.68
C ILE A 32 5.19 -1.17 8.97
N ALA A 33 5.57 0.07 8.71
CA ALA A 33 4.71 1.23 8.96
C ALA A 33 3.50 1.30 8.00
N SER A 34 3.66 0.80 6.77
CA SER A 34 2.57 0.77 5.79
C SER A 34 2.69 -0.44 4.85
N VAL A 35 1.58 -0.86 4.28
CA VAL A 35 1.49 -1.92 3.26
C VAL A 35 0.64 -1.47 2.10
N MET A 36 0.82 -2.12 0.94
CA MET A 36 0.06 -1.89 -0.28
C MET A 36 -0.33 -3.24 -0.87
N PRO A 37 -1.61 -3.67 -0.75
CA PRO A 37 -2.08 -4.90 -1.39
C PRO A 37 -2.18 -4.70 -2.89
N ALA A 38 -1.53 -5.56 -3.66
CA ALA A 38 -1.53 -5.50 -5.12
C ALA A 38 -2.91 -5.79 -5.72
N HIS A 39 -3.16 -5.29 -6.95
CA HIS A 39 -4.35 -5.62 -7.74
C HIS A 39 -4.28 -7.04 -8.31
N VAL A 40 -4.22 -8.04 -7.43
CA VAL A 40 -4.16 -9.47 -7.75
C VAL A 40 -5.39 -10.17 -7.19
N ILE A 41 -6.03 -11.01 -7.99
CA ILE A 41 -7.13 -11.88 -7.56
C ILE A 41 -6.57 -13.22 -7.10
N TYR A 42 -6.96 -13.63 -5.90
CA TYR A 42 -6.66 -14.94 -5.33
C TYR A 42 -7.96 -15.76 -5.26
N PRO A 43 -8.37 -16.46 -6.34
CA PRO A 43 -9.73 -16.98 -6.48
C PRO A 43 -10.12 -18.03 -5.44
N LYS A 44 -9.15 -18.66 -4.76
CA LYS A 44 -9.41 -19.56 -3.63
C LYS A 44 -9.58 -18.83 -2.29
N VAL A 45 -9.44 -17.50 -2.28
CA VAL A 45 -9.63 -16.64 -1.10
C VAL A 45 -10.80 -15.71 -1.32
N ASP A 46 -10.75 -14.90 -2.38
CA ASP A 46 -11.81 -13.96 -2.77
C ASP A 46 -11.79 -13.77 -4.29
N SER A 47 -12.94 -13.42 -4.85
CA SER A 47 -13.11 -13.09 -6.26
C SER A 47 -12.65 -11.68 -6.63
N LYS A 48 -12.47 -10.80 -5.64
CA LYS A 48 -11.99 -9.42 -5.80
C LYS A 48 -10.46 -9.35 -5.73
N PRO A 49 -9.82 -8.36 -6.40
CA PRO A 49 -8.42 -8.02 -6.14
C PRO A 49 -8.17 -7.77 -4.65
N ALA A 50 -6.98 -8.11 -4.15
CA ALA A 50 -6.68 -8.01 -2.72
C ALA A 50 -6.93 -6.61 -2.15
N GLY A 51 -6.60 -5.53 -2.88
CA GLY A 51 -6.84 -4.14 -2.46
C GLY A 51 -8.32 -3.73 -2.43
N PHE A 52 -9.24 -4.53 -3.01
CA PHE A 52 -10.68 -4.30 -3.00
C PHE A 52 -11.44 -5.35 -2.19
N SER A 53 -10.72 -6.21 -1.49
CA SER A 53 -11.28 -7.33 -0.74
C SER A 53 -11.26 -7.04 0.76
N GLU A 54 -12.44 -6.89 1.35
CA GLU A 54 -12.62 -6.81 2.80
C GLU A 54 -12.05 -8.04 3.50
N LYS A 55 -12.18 -9.21 2.88
CA LYS A 55 -11.60 -10.45 3.40
C LYS A 55 -10.08 -10.38 3.51
N TRP A 56 -9.39 -9.86 2.48
CA TRP A 56 -7.94 -9.70 2.54
C TRP A 56 -7.52 -8.64 3.55
N ILE A 57 -8.20 -7.50 3.58
CA ILE A 57 -7.77 -6.37 4.41
C ILE A 57 -8.25 -6.55 5.86
N GLN A 58 -9.53 -6.82 6.11
CA GLN A 58 -10.05 -6.85 7.47
C GLN A 58 -9.83 -8.22 8.15
N GLU A 59 -10.20 -9.33 7.48
CA GLU A 59 -10.10 -10.64 8.13
C GLU A 59 -8.67 -11.17 8.18
N ILE A 60 -7.92 -11.07 7.06
CA ILE A 60 -6.58 -11.65 6.98
C ILE A 60 -5.53 -10.68 7.52
N LEU A 61 -5.40 -9.50 6.95
CA LEU A 61 -4.35 -8.55 7.32
C LEU A 61 -4.57 -7.97 8.73
N ARG A 62 -5.75 -7.37 8.98
CA ARG A 62 -6.04 -6.72 10.25
C ARG A 62 -6.22 -7.72 11.38
N THR A 63 -7.06 -8.75 11.18
CA THR A 63 -7.43 -9.69 12.25
C THR A 63 -6.42 -10.80 12.39
N LYS A 64 -6.18 -11.59 11.33
CA LYS A 64 -5.34 -12.80 11.42
C LYS A 64 -3.87 -12.48 11.60
N LEU A 65 -3.32 -11.48 10.88
CA LEU A 65 -1.93 -11.04 10.99
C LEU A 65 -1.74 -9.92 12.01
N SER A 66 -2.82 -9.45 12.66
CA SER A 66 -2.81 -8.40 13.68
C SER A 66 -2.11 -7.10 13.25
N TYR A 67 -2.19 -6.76 11.95
CA TYR A 67 -1.52 -5.59 11.41
C TYR A 67 -2.33 -4.31 11.63
N ASP A 68 -1.75 -3.30 12.31
CA ASP A 68 -2.37 -2.00 12.57
C ASP A 68 -1.64 -0.80 11.94
N GLY A 69 -0.76 -1.04 10.96
CA GLY A 69 -0.15 0.02 10.14
C GLY A 69 -1.10 0.56 9.07
N VAL A 70 -0.65 1.56 8.30
CA VAL A 70 -1.42 2.14 7.20
C VAL A 70 -1.53 1.18 6.03
N VAL A 71 -2.72 1.06 5.44
CA VAL A 71 -2.95 0.35 4.18
C VAL A 71 -3.22 1.36 3.07
N PHE A 72 -2.30 1.46 2.12
CA PHE A 72 -2.53 2.19 0.87
C PHE A 72 -3.26 1.28 -0.13
N SER A 73 -4.12 1.80 -0.97
CA SER A 73 -4.45 1.07 -2.19
C SER A 73 -3.21 1.01 -3.08
N ASP A 74 -3.11 0.01 -3.96
CA ASP A 74 -2.25 0.11 -5.14
C ASP A 74 -2.80 1.20 -6.08
N ASP A 75 -2.02 1.62 -7.08
CA ASP A 75 -2.42 2.70 -7.97
C ASP A 75 -3.75 2.39 -8.68
N LEU A 76 -4.74 3.19 -8.39
CA LEU A 76 -6.10 3.04 -8.93
C LEU A 76 -6.19 3.32 -10.45
N THR A 77 -5.13 3.83 -11.07
CA THR A 77 -5.07 4.02 -12.52
C THR A 77 -4.67 2.77 -13.28
N MET A 78 -4.13 1.74 -12.59
CA MET A 78 -3.68 0.49 -13.21
C MET A 78 -4.82 -0.34 -13.79
N GLU A 79 -4.50 -1.16 -14.80
CA GLU A 79 -5.47 -2.07 -15.43
C GLU A 79 -6.04 -3.08 -14.44
N GLY A 80 -5.23 -3.58 -13.50
CA GLY A 80 -5.67 -4.47 -12.44
C GLY A 80 -6.80 -3.91 -11.55
N ALA A 81 -6.97 -2.58 -11.51
CA ALA A 81 -8.05 -1.90 -10.81
C ALA A 81 -9.33 -1.75 -11.66
N SER A 82 -9.27 -2.00 -12.97
CA SER A 82 -10.38 -1.74 -13.93
C SER A 82 -11.66 -2.52 -13.62
N VAL A 83 -11.54 -3.66 -12.94
CA VAL A 83 -12.68 -4.48 -12.50
C VAL A 83 -13.69 -3.72 -11.64
N ALA A 84 -13.29 -2.66 -10.97
CA ALA A 84 -14.16 -1.85 -10.12
C ALA A 84 -14.85 -0.68 -10.86
N GLY A 85 -14.51 -0.44 -12.14
CA GLY A 85 -15.12 0.60 -12.95
C GLY A 85 -14.32 1.88 -13.07
N ASP A 86 -14.96 3.06 -12.95
CA ASP A 86 -14.32 4.37 -13.04
C ASP A 86 -13.48 4.69 -11.78
N ILE A 87 -12.71 5.79 -11.82
CA ILE A 87 -11.80 6.16 -10.73
C ILE A 87 -12.53 6.34 -9.39
N LEU A 88 -13.76 6.86 -9.41
CA LEU A 88 -14.57 7.02 -8.19
C LEU A 88 -15.01 5.67 -7.62
N ALA A 89 -15.43 4.72 -8.48
CA ALA A 89 -15.82 3.40 -8.06
C ALA A 89 -14.61 2.62 -7.49
N ARG A 90 -13.43 2.74 -8.12
CA ARG A 90 -12.17 2.14 -7.64
C ARG A 90 -11.78 2.67 -6.26
N ALA A 91 -11.83 3.99 -6.06
CA ALA A 91 -11.55 4.59 -4.76
C ALA A 91 -12.54 4.14 -3.68
N LYS A 92 -13.83 4.12 -3.99
CA LYS A 92 -14.87 3.61 -3.07
C LYS A 92 -14.66 2.14 -2.73
N ALA A 93 -14.26 1.32 -3.71
CA ALA A 93 -13.97 -0.10 -3.49
C ALA A 93 -12.77 -0.29 -2.55
N ALA A 94 -11.67 0.45 -2.76
CA ALA A 94 -10.48 0.38 -1.91
C ALA A 94 -10.76 0.85 -0.47
N LEU A 95 -11.35 2.03 -0.32
CA LEU A 95 -11.69 2.59 1.01
C LEU A 95 -12.74 1.74 1.71
N GLY A 96 -13.75 1.25 1.00
CA GLY A 96 -14.78 0.35 1.54
C GLY A 96 -14.25 -1.01 1.97
N ALA A 97 -13.19 -1.50 1.33
CA ALA A 97 -12.50 -2.73 1.76
C ALA A 97 -11.62 -2.52 2.99
N GLY A 98 -11.28 -1.27 3.34
CA GLY A 98 -10.51 -0.92 4.53
C GLY A 98 -9.11 -0.41 4.27
N CYS A 99 -8.79 0.03 3.03
CA CYS A 99 -7.63 0.86 2.78
C CYS A 99 -7.78 2.20 3.50
N ASP A 100 -6.71 2.68 4.11
CA ASP A 100 -6.69 3.98 4.80
C ASP A 100 -6.46 5.13 3.80
N MET A 101 -5.81 4.86 2.67
CA MET A 101 -5.48 5.83 1.64
C MET A 101 -5.70 5.25 0.24
N ALA A 102 -6.31 6.06 -0.64
CA ALA A 102 -6.49 5.75 -2.07
C ALA A 102 -5.40 6.45 -2.90
N LEU A 103 -4.70 5.70 -3.75
CA LEU A 103 -3.56 6.19 -4.53
C LEU A 103 -3.95 6.37 -6.00
N VAL A 104 -3.68 7.56 -6.55
CA VAL A 104 -3.86 7.89 -7.98
C VAL A 104 -2.55 8.45 -8.51
N CYS A 105 -1.85 7.68 -9.35
CA CYS A 105 -0.53 8.03 -9.87
C CYS A 105 -0.58 8.50 -11.32
N ASN A 106 0.33 9.44 -11.68
CA ASN A 106 0.60 9.84 -13.06
C ASN A 106 -0.59 10.37 -13.88
N ARG A 107 -1.76 10.57 -13.25
CA ARG A 107 -3.01 11.05 -13.87
C ARG A 107 -3.64 12.16 -13.02
N PRO A 108 -3.07 13.38 -13.04
CA PRO A 108 -3.60 14.51 -12.26
C PRO A 108 -5.06 14.84 -12.61
N ASP A 109 -5.47 14.62 -13.86
CA ASP A 109 -6.84 14.76 -14.32
C ASP A 109 -7.83 13.82 -13.59
N LEU A 110 -7.44 12.55 -13.38
CA LEU A 110 -8.24 11.59 -12.61
C LEU A 110 -8.21 11.88 -11.11
N ALA A 111 -7.09 12.39 -10.60
CA ALA A 111 -7.01 12.82 -9.20
C ALA A 111 -7.95 14.01 -8.93
N ASP A 112 -7.99 14.99 -9.82
CA ASP A 112 -8.89 16.14 -9.71
C ASP A 112 -10.37 15.72 -9.83
N ASP A 113 -10.70 14.82 -10.79
CA ASP A 113 -12.06 14.26 -10.91
C ASP A 113 -12.47 13.54 -9.62
N LEU A 114 -11.57 12.71 -9.08
CA LEU A 114 -11.82 11.97 -7.84
C LEU A 114 -12.06 12.92 -6.66
N LEU A 115 -11.20 13.93 -6.48
CA LEU A 115 -11.32 14.91 -5.39
C LEU A 115 -12.62 15.71 -5.48
N GLY A 116 -13.09 16.03 -6.70
CA GLY A 116 -14.34 16.73 -6.92
C GLY A 116 -15.60 15.90 -6.63
N ARG A 117 -15.52 14.57 -6.73
CA ARG A 117 -16.68 13.67 -6.66
C ARG A 117 -16.72 12.78 -5.43
N LEU A 118 -15.57 12.52 -4.79
CA LEU A 118 -15.46 11.62 -3.65
C LEU A 118 -16.07 12.28 -2.40
N GLN A 119 -17.21 11.76 -1.96
CA GLN A 119 -17.77 12.06 -0.65
C GLN A 119 -17.32 10.95 0.32
N HIS A 120 -16.28 11.22 1.08
CA HIS A 120 -15.73 10.29 2.06
C HIS A 120 -15.63 10.96 3.42
N LYS A 121 -16.20 10.33 4.44
CA LYS A 121 -15.99 10.73 5.83
C LYS A 121 -14.77 10.00 6.36
N ALA A 122 -13.74 10.75 6.74
CA ALA A 122 -12.55 10.16 7.34
C ALA A 122 -12.89 9.31 8.57
N ASP A 123 -12.39 8.08 8.60
CA ASP A 123 -12.45 7.24 9.77
C ASP A 123 -11.39 7.68 10.78
N PRO A 124 -11.76 7.96 12.06
CA PRO A 124 -10.80 8.33 13.09
C PRO A 124 -9.66 7.32 13.29
N VAL A 125 -9.92 6.03 13.07
CA VAL A 125 -8.89 4.98 13.17
C VAL A 125 -7.89 5.10 12.04
N SER A 126 -8.35 5.27 10.80
CA SER A 126 -7.49 5.54 9.64
C SER A 126 -6.68 6.82 9.82
N ALA A 127 -7.31 7.90 10.30
CA ALA A 127 -6.62 9.15 10.57
C ALA A 127 -5.48 8.97 11.59
N ALA A 128 -5.72 8.24 12.69
CA ALA A 128 -4.69 7.94 13.69
C ALA A 128 -3.54 7.07 13.13
N ARG A 129 -3.84 6.12 12.21
CA ARG A 129 -2.80 5.36 11.50
C ARG A 129 -1.94 6.25 10.62
N ILE A 130 -2.56 7.12 9.83
CA ILE A 130 -1.86 8.05 8.94
C ILE A 130 -1.01 9.03 9.76
N GLU A 131 -1.50 9.52 10.89
CA GLU A 131 -0.74 10.41 11.78
C GLU A 131 0.56 9.76 12.27
N ARG A 132 0.58 8.44 12.50
CA ARG A 132 1.80 7.71 12.87
C ARG A 132 2.90 7.73 11.80
N LEU A 133 2.55 7.94 10.53
CA LEU A 133 3.51 8.10 9.42
C LEU A 133 4.16 9.49 9.40
N MET A 134 3.56 10.48 10.06
CA MET A 134 4.08 11.84 10.03
C MET A 134 5.42 11.92 10.78
N PRO A 135 6.38 12.72 10.27
CA PRO A 135 7.69 12.84 10.89
C PRO A 135 7.58 13.46 12.29
N LYS A 136 8.16 12.80 13.29
CA LYS A 136 8.18 13.26 14.68
C LYS A 136 9.15 14.42 14.91
N ASN A 137 10.14 14.57 14.03
CA ASN A 137 11.19 15.59 14.15
C ASN A 137 11.18 16.52 12.94
N LYS A 138 11.64 17.76 13.11
CA LYS A 138 11.85 18.67 11.99
C LYS A 138 12.95 18.13 11.09
N PRO A 139 12.75 18.11 9.75
CA PRO A 139 13.77 17.66 8.82
C PRO A 139 15.02 18.55 8.90
N LEU A 140 16.18 17.95 8.72
CA LEU A 140 17.42 18.71 8.59
C LEU A 140 17.37 19.55 7.33
N ARG A 141 17.92 20.78 7.40
CA ARG A 141 18.17 21.58 6.19
C ARG A 141 19.15 20.83 5.28
N TRP A 142 18.99 20.95 3.97
CA TRP A 142 19.77 20.19 2.98
C TRP A 142 21.29 20.21 3.23
N LYS A 143 21.87 21.40 3.46
CA LYS A 143 23.31 21.53 3.76
C LYS A 143 23.72 20.76 5.04
N ALA A 144 22.89 20.79 6.08
CA ALA A 144 23.16 20.07 7.33
C ALA A 144 23.02 18.55 7.13
N LEU A 145 22.03 18.11 6.33
CA LEU A 145 21.88 16.70 5.96
C LEU A 145 23.13 16.19 5.23
N GLN A 146 23.59 16.90 4.18
CA GLN A 146 24.78 16.53 3.42
C GLN A 146 26.06 16.48 4.27
N ALA A 147 26.15 17.34 5.27
CA ALA A 147 27.30 17.36 6.19
C ALA A 147 27.21 16.22 7.25
N SER A 148 26.07 15.58 7.43
CA SER A 148 25.91 14.53 8.44
C SER A 148 26.70 13.26 8.07
N LEU A 149 27.22 12.57 9.10
CA LEU A 149 27.93 11.31 8.93
C LEU A 149 27.02 10.24 8.30
N ALA A 150 25.77 10.16 8.76
CA ALA A 150 24.79 9.20 8.26
C ALA A 150 24.53 9.35 6.75
N TYR A 151 24.35 10.58 6.27
CA TYR A 151 24.16 10.85 4.84
C TYR A 151 25.39 10.41 4.00
N ARG A 152 26.58 10.75 4.46
CA ARG A 152 27.83 10.39 3.76
C ARG A 152 28.06 8.88 3.72
N GLN A 153 27.75 8.19 4.81
CA GLN A 153 27.81 6.71 4.86
C GLN A 153 26.78 6.08 3.93
N ALA A 154 25.53 6.53 3.94
CA ALA A 154 24.50 6.05 3.02
C ALA A 154 24.88 6.26 1.56
N LEU A 155 25.40 7.47 1.21
CA LEU A 155 25.85 7.77 -0.14
C LEU A 155 27.02 6.88 -0.59
N LYS A 156 27.96 6.58 0.32
CA LYS A 156 29.05 5.63 0.06
C LYS A 156 28.50 4.24 -0.24
N SER A 157 27.58 3.72 0.59
CA SER A 157 26.96 2.40 0.39
C SER A 157 26.24 2.30 -0.95
N VAL A 158 25.49 3.34 -1.35
CA VAL A 158 24.80 3.35 -2.66
C VAL A 158 25.80 3.32 -3.81
N ARG A 159 26.90 4.06 -3.72
CA ARG A 159 27.96 4.05 -4.77
C ARG A 159 28.61 2.67 -4.89
N GLU A 160 28.95 2.05 -3.77
CA GLU A 160 29.55 0.71 -3.74
C GLU A 160 28.59 -0.37 -4.31
N LEU A 161 27.28 -0.21 -4.18
CA LEU A 161 26.29 -1.11 -4.79
C LEU A 161 26.23 -0.93 -6.31
N ASN A 162 26.33 0.30 -6.81
CA ASN A 162 26.29 0.59 -8.25
C ASN A 162 27.61 0.20 -8.99
N GLU A 163 28.70 0.04 -8.26
CA GLU A 163 30.00 -0.37 -8.80
C GLU A 163 30.20 -1.88 -8.79
N ARG A 164 29.25 -2.66 -8.26
CA ARG A 164 29.29 -4.12 -8.31
C ARG A 164 28.89 -4.59 -9.70
N PRO A 165 29.73 -5.42 -10.36
CA PRO A 165 29.46 -5.97 -11.70
C PRO A 165 28.21 -6.87 -11.72
#